data_522661aae36f38c0f9448f9541ba83b1
#
_entry.id   522661aae36f38c0f9448f9541ba83b1
#
_cell.length_a   1.000
_cell.length_b   1.000
_cell.length_c   1.000
_cell.angle_alpha   90.00
_cell.angle_beta   90.00
_cell.angle_gamma   90.00
#
_symmetry.space_group_name_H-M   'P 1'
#
loop_
_entity.id
_entity.type
_entity.pdbx_description
1 polymer ?
#
loop_
_entity_poly.entity_id
_entity_poly.type
_entity_poly.pdbx_seq_one_letter_code
_entity_poly.pdbx_strand_id
1 'polypeptide(L)'
;ADAKGLIFDVLAVNPSSYAQHKAEWAKVAGIYYKAVDYLADPKTREDAVKIMAAKVGADAADYARNVPGTHFLTLAEARAAFKKGDGLMSVYGSMEIGNKFNLDNGVYKESQKPASYLTPAVVNGL
;
A
#
# COMPACT_ATOMS: atom_id res chain seq x y z
N ALA A 1 -11.19 -2.52 -17.22
CA ALA A 1 -12.17 -2.15 -16.18
C ALA A 1 -11.40 -1.66 -14.95
N ASP A 2 -11.59 -0.40 -14.59
CA ASP A 2 -10.83 0.25 -13.52
C ASP A 2 -11.45 -0.07 -12.16
N ALA A 3 -11.19 -1.25 -11.64
CA ALA A 3 -11.57 -1.63 -10.28
C ALA A 3 -10.53 -1.09 -9.27
N LYS A 4 -10.48 0.24 -9.12
CA LYS A 4 -9.61 0.89 -8.13
C LYS A 4 -9.91 0.34 -6.73
N GLY A 5 -8.85 0.03 -5.97
CA GLY A 5 -8.95 -0.51 -4.62
C GLY A 5 -9.26 -2.01 -4.56
N LEU A 6 -9.29 -2.73 -5.69
CA LEU A 6 -9.41 -4.19 -5.68
C LEU A 6 -8.14 -4.86 -5.11
N ILE A 7 -6.98 -4.27 -5.39
CA ILE A 7 -5.69 -4.74 -4.87
C ILE A 7 -5.02 -3.56 -4.16
N PHE A 8 -4.67 -3.77 -2.89
CA PHE A 8 -3.81 -2.88 -2.12
C PHE A 8 -2.51 -3.60 -1.78
N ASP A 9 -1.38 -3.02 -2.17
CA ASP A 9 -0.10 -3.38 -1.60
C ASP A 9 0.07 -2.65 -0.26
N VAL A 10 0.44 -3.40 0.77
CA VAL A 10 0.53 -2.88 2.13
C VAL A 10 1.88 -3.21 2.76
N LEU A 11 2.35 -2.38 3.68
CA LEU A 11 3.48 -2.71 4.53
C LEU A 11 3.00 -3.68 5.63
N ALA A 12 3.41 -4.95 5.51
CA ALA A 12 3.16 -5.96 6.52
C ALA A 12 4.36 -6.05 7.47
N VAL A 13 4.10 -6.00 8.77
CA VAL A 13 5.13 -6.08 9.80
C VAL A 13 4.79 -7.13 10.84
N ASN A 14 5.82 -7.75 11.42
CA ASN A 14 5.64 -8.67 12.52
C ASN A 14 5.05 -7.92 13.74
N PRO A 15 3.96 -8.42 14.37
CA PRO A 15 3.31 -7.74 15.49
C PRO A 15 4.22 -7.43 16.67
N SER A 16 5.15 -8.34 17.03
CA SER A 16 6.09 -8.10 18.12
C SER A 16 7.11 -7.01 17.77
N SER A 17 7.61 -7.00 16.53
CA SER A 17 8.49 -5.93 16.05
C SER A 17 7.76 -4.58 16.04
N TYR A 18 6.50 -4.55 15.57
CA TYR A 18 5.71 -3.33 15.62
C TYR A 18 5.50 -2.81 17.05
N ALA A 19 5.21 -3.71 17.99
CA ALA A 19 5.00 -3.32 19.40
C ALA A 19 6.25 -2.71 20.04
N GLN A 20 7.44 -3.25 19.71
CA GLN A 20 8.72 -2.84 20.29
C GLN A 20 9.35 -1.62 19.59
N HIS A 21 9.06 -1.42 18.30
CA HIS A 21 9.75 -0.46 17.43
C HIS A 21 8.80 0.49 16.69
N LYS A 22 7.74 0.96 17.37
CA LYS A 22 6.71 1.82 16.74
C LYS A 22 7.30 3.10 16.12
N ALA A 23 8.26 3.73 16.81
CA ALA A 23 8.87 4.96 16.33
C ALA A 23 9.73 4.73 15.08
N GLU A 24 10.43 3.59 15.01
CA GLU A 24 11.22 3.21 13.86
C GLU A 24 10.33 2.89 12.66
N TRP A 25 9.23 2.17 12.86
CA TRP A 25 8.26 1.89 11.81
C TRP A 25 7.57 3.16 11.29
N ALA A 26 7.31 4.13 12.15
CA ALA A 26 6.83 5.45 11.72
C ALA A 26 7.87 6.17 10.84
N LYS A 27 9.17 6.10 11.18
CA LYS A 27 10.24 6.66 10.34
C LYS A 27 10.32 5.97 8.97
N VAL A 28 10.22 4.63 8.94
CA VAL A 28 10.21 3.86 7.68
C VAL A 28 9.04 4.30 6.80
N ALA A 29 7.84 4.38 7.35
CA ALA A 29 6.68 4.86 6.60
C ALA A 29 6.83 6.31 6.13
N GLY A 30 7.39 7.20 6.97
CA GLY A 30 7.68 8.57 6.61
C GLY A 30 8.67 8.70 5.45
N ILE A 31 9.70 7.83 5.41
CA ILE A 31 10.65 7.76 4.29
C ILE A 31 9.95 7.27 3.02
N TYR A 32 9.07 6.28 3.13
CA TYR A 32 8.28 5.80 1.99
C TYR A 32 7.46 6.91 1.36
N TYR A 33 6.73 7.73 2.14
CA TYR A 33 5.95 8.83 1.58
C TYR A 33 6.82 9.93 0.97
N LYS A 34 8.01 10.21 1.51
CA LYS A 34 8.98 11.09 0.84
C LYS A 34 9.42 10.55 -0.52
N ALA A 35 9.59 9.23 -0.65
CA ALA A 35 9.90 8.60 -1.94
C ALA A 35 8.71 8.67 -2.91
N VAL A 36 7.48 8.54 -2.42
CA VAL A 36 6.26 8.73 -3.22
C VAL A 36 6.19 10.17 -3.74
N ASP A 37 6.42 11.16 -2.88
CA ASP A 37 6.45 12.58 -3.27
C ASP A 37 7.54 12.85 -4.32
N TYR A 38 8.74 12.25 -4.13
CA TYR A 38 9.85 12.35 -5.07
C TYR A 38 9.52 11.77 -6.45
N LEU A 39 8.81 10.64 -6.49
CA LEU A 39 8.32 10.03 -7.73
C LEU A 39 7.19 10.85 -8.38
N ALA A 40 6.38 11.53 -7.59
CA ALA A 40 5.25 12.33 -8.06
C ALA A 40 5.69 13.71 -8.63
N ASP A 41 6.78 14.28 -8.12
CA ASP A 41 7.30 15.59 -8.58
C ASP A 41 7.88 15.47 -10.00
N PRO A 42 7.37 16.24 -10.98
CA PRO A 42 7.90 16.23 -12.36
C PRO A 42 9.40 16.50 -12.48
N LYS A 43 9.99 17.23 -11.52
CA LYS A 43 11.41 17.58 -11.54
C LYS A 43 12.33 16.42 -11.14
N THR A 44 11.81 15.48 -10.34
CA THR A 44 12.58 14.36 -9.79
C THR A 44 12.12 13.00 -10.30
N ARG A 45 10.97 12.96 -10.99
CA ARG A 45 10.36 11.72 -11.49
C ARG A 45 11.31 10.88 -12.34
N GLU A 46 12.04 11.49 -13.26
CA GLU A 46 12.96 10.76 -14.16
C GLU A 46 14.07 10.08 -13.36
N ASP A 47 14.64 10.77 -12.38
CA ASP A 47 15.66 10.21 -11.49
C ASP A 47 15.10 9.09 -10.61
N ALA A 48 13.92 9.29 -10.02
CA ALA A 48 13.23 8.25 -9.25
C ALA A 48 13.03 6.98 -10.08
N VAL A 49 12.55 7.09 -11.31
CA VAL A 49 12.35 5.96 -12.21
C VAL A 49 13.66 5.25 -12.54
N LYS A 50 14.75 5.98 -12.80
CA LYS A 50 16.09 5.40 -13.04
C LYS A 50 16.58 4.60 -11.82
N ILE A 51 16.42 5.15 -10.61
CA ILE A 51 16.79 4.47 -9.37
C ILE A 51 15.99 3.16 -9.20
N MET A 52 14.67 3.22 -9.42
CA MET A 52 13.80 2.05 -9.29
C MET A 52 14.13 0.97 -10.33
N ALA A 53 14.33 1.35 -11.59
CA ALA A 53 14.72 0.46 -12.68
C ALA A 53 16.06 -0.24 -12.39
N ALA A 54 17.07 0.53 -11.97
CA ALA A 54 18.39 0.00 -11.61
C ALA A 54 18.31 -1.02 -10.46
N LYS A 55 17.43 -0.78 -9.47
CA LYS A 55 17.25 -1.67 -8.33
C LYS A 55 16.72 -3.06 -8.72
N VAL A 56 15.91 -3.14 -9.76
CA VAL A 56 15.33 -4.40 -10.26
C VAL A 56 16.04 -4.93 -11.52
N GLY A 57 17.11 -4.28 -11.97
CA GLY A 57 17.86 -4.70 -13.14
C GLY A 57 17.11 -4.51 -14.47
N ALA A 58 16.16 -3.56 -14.53
CA ALA A 58 15.37 -3.27 -15.72
C ALA A 58 15.94 -2.06 -16.49
N ASP A 59 15.62 -2.00 -17.81
CA ASP A 59 15.84 -0.79 -18.60
C ASP A 59 14.94 0.35 -18.08
N ALA A 60 15.49 1.56 -17.96
CA ALA A 60 14.79 2.69 -17.38
C ALA A 60 13.59 3.15 -18.23
N ALA A 61 13.68 3.09 -19.56
CA ALA A 61 12.59 3.47 -20.45
C ALA A 61 11.44 2.45 -20.41
N ASP A 62 11.78 1.16 -20.34
CA ASP A 62 10.80 0.08 -20.19
C ASP A 62 10.11 0.17 -18.84
N TYR A 63 10.88 0.42 -17.78
CA TYR A 63 10.32 0.59 -16.44
C TYR A 63 9.37 1.79 -16.36
N ALA A 64 9.77 2.93 -16.96
CA ALA A 64 8.95 4.14 -17.01
C ALA A 64 7.56 3.91 -17.64
N ARG A 65 7.46 3.04 -18.66
CA ARG A 65 6.19 2.69 -19.31
C ARG A 65 5.24 1.91 -18.38
N ASN A 66 5.79 1.16 -17.42
CA ASN A 66 5.01 0.32 -16.50
C ASN A 66 4.60 1.04 -15.21
N VAL A 67 5.33 2.08 -14.80
CA VAL A 67 5.03 2.84 -13.57
C VAL A 67 3.57 3.33 -13.51
N PRO A 68 2.94 3.82 -14.60
CA PRO A 68 1.54 4.26 -14.55
C PRO A 68 0.52 3.14 -14.24
N GLY A 69 0.92 1.88 -14.34
CA GLY A 69 0.08 0.73 -13.94
C GLY A 69 -0.10 0.58 -12.43
N THR A 70 0.72 1.27 -11.64
CA THR A 70 0.64 1.27 -10.17
C THR A 70 0.32 2.67 -9.65
N HIS A 71 -0.71 2.80 -8.84
CA HIS A 71 -1.03 4.04 -8.15
C HIS A 71 -0.37 4.06 -6.77
N PHE A 72 0.72 4.82 -6.63
CA PHE A 72 1.38 5.04 -5.34
C PHE A 72 0.57 6.06 -4.54
N LEU A 73 -0.09 5.60 -3.48
CA LEU A 73 -0.92 6.46 -2.64
C LEU A 73 -0.05 7.50 -1.92
N THR A 74 -0.44 8.76 -2.02
CA THR A 74 0.07 9.81 -1.14
C THR A 74 -0.33 9.54 0.31
N LEU A 75 0.31 10.20 1.28
CA LEU A 75 -0.07 10.07 2.69
C LEU A 75 -1.55 10.43 2.93
N ALA A 76 -2.06 11.45 2.23
CA ALA A 76 -3.46 11.86 2.34
C ALA A 76 -4.42 10.79 1.81
N GLU A 77 -4.10 10.19 0.66
CA GLU A 77 -4.88 9.09 0.08
C GLU A 77 -4.81 7.83 0.95
N ALA A 78 -3.63 7.50 1.49
CA ALA A 78 -3.49 6.37 2.42
C ALA A 78 -4.32 6.56 3.68
N ARG A 79 -4.33 7.75 4.28
CA ARG A 79 -5.23 8.08 5.39
C ARG A 79 -6.70 7.91 5.03
N ALA A 80 -7.09 8.30 3.82
CA ALA A 80 -8.44 8.10 3.32
C ALA A 80 -8.77 6.61 3.13
N ALA A 81 -7.85 5.83 2.55
CA ALA A 81 -8.01 4.40 2.34
C ALA A 81 -8.11 3.61 3.66
N PHE A 82 -7.45 4.07 4.73
CA PHE A 82 -7.55 3.47 6.07
C PHE A 82 -8.79 3.93 6.87
N LYS A 83 -9.67 4.77 6.33
CA LYS A 83 -10.98 4.99 6.94
C LYS A 83 -11.83 3.73 6.79
N LYS A 84 -12.52 3.34 7.86
CA LYS A 84 -13.45 2.19 7.80
C LYS A 84 -14.57 2.46 6.79
N GLY A 85 -14.85 1.48 5.96
CA GLY A 85 -15.89 1.53 4.93
C GLY A 85 -16.03 0.17 4.25
N ASP A 86 -17.15 -0.08 3.61
CA ASP A 86 -17.53 -1.38 3.04
C ASP A 86 -17.15 -1.52 1.56
N GLY A 87 -16.68 -0.43 0.92
CA GLY A 87 -16.34 -0.41 -0.51
C GLY A 87 -14.86 -0.64 -0.78
N LEU A 88 -14.53 -0.83 -2.06
CA LEU A 88 -13.16 -1.06 -2.55
C LEU A 88 -12.18 0.08 -2.24
N MET A 89 -12.67 1.31 -2.04
CA MET A 89 -11.80 2.45 -1.72
C MET A 89 -11.31 2.46 -0.27
N SER A 90 -11.86 1.59 0.59
CA SER A 90 -11.36 1.33 1.93
C SER A 90 -10.55 0.04 1.96
N VAL A 91 -9.37 0.05 2.57
CA VAL A 91 -8.57 -1.16 2.81
C VAL A 91 -9.40 -2.20 3.59
N TYR A 92 -10.20 -1.77 4.56
CA TYR A 92 -11.09 -2.65 5.32
C TYR A 92 -12.15 -3.29 4.41
N GLY A 93 -12.86 -2.49 3.60
CA GLY A 93 -13.89 -3.01 2.70
C GLY A 93 -13.32 -3.89 1.61
N SER A 94 -12.21 -3.50 1.00
CA SER A 94 -11.51 -4.32 -0.01
C SER A 94 -11.11 -5.68 0.54
N MET A 95 -10.51 -5.73 1.74
CA MET A 95 -10.11 -6.99 2.37
C MET A 95 -11.30 -7.84 2.81
N GLU A 96 -12.41 -7.24 3.27
CA GLU A 96 -13.64 -8.00 3.59
C GLU A 96 -14.29 -8.58 2.33
N ILE A 97 -14.31 -7.83 1.21
CA ILE A 97 -14.77 -8.34 -0.09
C ILE A 97 -13.93 -9.54 -0.52
N GLY A 98 -12.59 -9.44 -0.43
CA GLY A 98 -11.68 -10.54 -0.74
C GLY A 98 -11.85 -11.72 0.21
N ASN A 99 -12.01 -11.48 1.51
CA ASN A 99 -12.27 -12.51 2.51
C ASN A 99 -13.58 -13.26 2.21
N LYS A 100 -14.66 -12.53 1.92
CA LYS A 100 -15.94 -13.12 1.53
C LYS A 100 -15.82 -13.95 0.25
N PHE A 101 -15.16 -13.42 -0.78
CA PHE A 101 -14.93 -14.16 -2.03
C PHE A 101 -14.20 -15.49 -1.77
N ASN A 102 -13.16 -15.49 -0.96
CA ASN A 102 -12.39 -16.68 -0.64
C ASN A 102 -13.19 -17.71 0.19
N LEU A 103 -14.08 -17.26 1.08
CA LEU A 103 -15.01 -18.13 1.80
C LEU A 103 -16.04 -18.77 0.86
N ASP A 104 -16.69 -17.95 0.03
CA ASP A 104 -17.73 -18.39 -0.90
C ASP A 104 -17.19 -19.40 -1.94
N ASN A 105 -15.90 -19.30 -2.29
CA ASN A 105 -15.24 -20.20 -3.24
C ASN A 105 -14.45 -21.33 -2.56
N GLY A 106 -14.57 -21.51 -1.24
CA GLY A 106 -13.95 -22.61 -0.50
C GLY A 106 -12.42 -22.52 -0.37
N VAL A 107 -11.81 -21.35 -0.66
CA VAL A 107 -10.37 -21.10 -0.46
C VAL A 107 -10.06 -21.00 1.02
N TYR A 108 -10.93 -20.33 1.78
CA TYR A 108 -10.85 -20.27 3.23
C TYR A 108 -11.96 -21.12 3.86
N LYS A 109 -11.63 -21.83 4.95
CA LYS A 109 -12.60 -22.59 5.75
C LYS A 109 -13.34 -21.70 6.76
N GLU A 110 -12.70 -20.61 7.17
CA GLU A 110 -13.23 -19.63 8.13
C GLU A 110 -12.74 -18.23 7.81
N SER A 111 -13.45 -17.21 8.29
CA SER A 111 -13.07 -15.81 8.10
C SER A 111 -11.71 -15.49 8.70
N GLN A 112 -10.87 -14.79 7.95
CA GLN A 112 -9.56 -14.31 8.39
C GLN A 112 -9.66 -13.07 9.27
N LYS A 113 -10.86 -12.49 9.47
CA LYS A 113 -11.13 -11.30 10.30
C LYS A 113 -10.17 -10.13 9.95
N PRO A 114 -10.17 -9.62 8.70
CA PRO A 114 -9.17 -8.66 8.22
C PRO A 114 -8.99 -7.44 9.12
N ALA A 115 -10.07 -6.91 9.69
CA ALA A 115 -10.01 -5.75 10.58
C ALA A 115 -9.15 -5.96 11.85
N SER A 116 -8.85 -7.21 12.23
CA SER A 116 -8.09 -7.51 13.45
C SER A 116 -6.59 -7.27 13.32
N TYR A 117 -6.06 -7.22 12.09
CA TYR A 117 -4.63 -7.02 11.83
C TYR A 117 -4.32 -5.78 10.99
N LEU A 118 -5.33 -4.97 10.66
CA LEU A 118 -5.13 -3.67 10.04
C LEU A 118 -4.95 -2.58 11.12
N THR A 119 -3.96 -1.71 10.94
CA THR A 119 -3.78 -0.57 11.82
C THR A 119 -3.50 0.72 11.04
N PRO A 120 -4.32 1.77 11.21
CA PRO A 120 -4.08 3.09 10.65
C PRO A 120 -3.11 3.92 11.50
N ALA A 121 -2.64 3.40 12.64
CA ALA A 121 -1.93 4.20 13.62
C ALA A 121 -0.68 4.87 13.05
N VAL A 122 0.07 4.20 12.17
CA VAL A 122 1.27 4.76 11.54
C VAL A 122 0.93 5.91 10.62
N VAL A 123 0.01 5.71 9.66
CA VAL A 123 -0.35 6.76 8.68
C VAL A 123 -1.06 7.95 9.33
N ASN A 124 -1.77 7.74 10.44
CA ASN A 124 -2.43 8.81 11.18
C ASN A 124 -1.46 9.59 12.08
N GLY A 125 -0.33 9.00 12.45
CA GLY A 125 0.69 9.61 13.29
C GLY A 125 1.79 10.35 12.53
N LEU A 126 1.84 10.27 11.20
CA LEU A 126 2.75 11.02 10.34
C LEU A 126 2.19 12.40 10.02
#